data_5bbe6630e4d36dcd5658e4d1f327f6bb
#
_entry.id   5bbe6630e4d36dcd5658e4d1f327f6bb
#
_cell.length_a   1.000
_cell.length_b   1.000
_cell.length_c   1.000
_cell.angle_alpha   90.00
_cell.angle_beta   90.00
_cell.angle_gamma   90.00
#
_symmetry.space_group_name_H-M   'P 1'
#
loop_
_entity.id
_entity.type
_entity.pdbx_description
1 polymer ?
#
loop_
_entity_poly.entity_id
_entity_poly.type
_entity_poly.pdbx_seq_one_letter_code
_entity_poly.pdbx_strand_id
1 'polypeptide(L)'
;MRTLENALRRVGFVHVAGVDEVGRGCLAGPVVAAAVVLHPEKHIPGVCDSKTVQAAERERLYEKILKHAVAWAVAAADPGEIDRINIHQASLRAMQRAILALAPLPDIVLVDAFRVPDLPMAQRGVLHGDRRCSAIAAASIVAKVTRDRQMLELHGRDPRYGFDRHKGYATSDHLDAVARFGYSDAHRRSFRPPTLFDTID
;
A
#
# COMPACT_ATOMS: atom_id res chain seq x y z
N MET A 1 -11.35 -16.46 5.88
CA MET A 1 -9.99 -15.99 5.55
C MET A 1 -8.98 -15.99 6.70
N ARG A 2 -9.35 -16.10 7.97
CA ARG A 2 -8.38 -16.08 9.11
C ARG A 2 -7.68 -17.43 9.40
N THR A 3 -7.66 -18.36 8.46
CA THR A 3 -7.13 -19.72 8.68
C THR A 3 -5.64 -19.70 9.03
N LEU A 4 -4.86 -18.86 8.34
CA LEU A 4 -3.42 -18.77 8.54
C LEU A 4 -3.10 -18.08 9.88
N GLU A 5 -3.73 -16.94 10.17
CA GLU A 5 -3.55 -16.23 11.44
C GLU A 5 -3.96 -17.09 12.63
N ASN A 6 -5.06 -17.85 12.51
CA ASN A 6 -5.51 -18.73 13.57
C ASN A 6 -4.58 -19.93 13.78
N ALA A 7 -4.00 -20.47 12.68
CA ALA A 7 -2.98 -21.51 12.77
C ALA A 7 -1.72 -21.02 13.51
N LEU A 8 -1.26 -19.81 13.19
CA LEU A 8 -0.12 -19.19 13.86
C LEU A 8 -0.40 -18.93 15.35
N ARG A 9 -1.61 -18.46 15.69
CA ARG A 9 -1.99 -18.26 17.10
C ARG A 9 -2.00 -19.55 17.90
N ARG A 10 -2.41 -20.70 17.30
CA ARG A 10 -2.38 -22.01 17.98
C ARG A 10 -0.99 -22.48 18.30
N VAL A 11 0.04 -22.01 17.61
CA VAL A 11 1.46 -22.32 17.88
C VAL A 11 2.18 -21.23 18.66
N GLY A 12 1.42 -20.27 19.26
CA GLY A 12 1.93 -19.33 20.24
C GLY A 12 2.15 -17.89 19.77
N PHE A 13 1.96 -17.55 18.48
CA PHE A 13 2.04 -16.17 18.03
C PHE A 13 0.77 -15.40 18.43
N VAL A 14 0.88 -14.37 19.23
CA VAL A 14 -0.25 -13.56 19.71
C VAL A 14 -0.58 -12.46 18.71
N HIS A 15 0.40 -11.64 18.35
CA HIS A 15 0.25 -10.52 17.43
C HIS A 15 0.74 -10.89 16.02
N VAL A 16 -0.19 -11.31 15.19
CA VAL A 16 0.07 -11.65 13.77
C VAL A 16 -0.27 -10.43 12.92
N ALA A 17 0.73 -9.78 12.36
CA ALA A 17 0.55 -8.66 11.45
C ALA A 17 0.40 -9.11 10.00
N GLY A 18 -0.43 -8.43 9.22
CA GLY A 18 -0.43 -8.46 7.76
C GLY A 18 0.12 -7.17 7.20
N VAL A 19 0.85 -7.24 6.09
CA VAL A 19 1.47 -6.08 5.42
C VAL A 19 1.24 -6.15 3.93
N ASP A 20 0.90 -5.00 3.35
CA ASP A 20 0.73 -4.82 1.90
C ASP A 20 1.11 -3.40 1.48
N GLU A 21 1.38 -3.20 0.18
CA GLU A 21 1.69 -1.90 -0.40
C GLU A 21 0.82 -1.57 -1.61
N VAL A 22 0.74 -0.29 -1.94
CA VAL A 22 0.02 0.24 -3.08
C VAL A 22 0.80 1.34 -3.79
N GLY A 23 0.59 1.47 -5.10
CA GLY A 23 1.16 2.56 -5.86
C GLY A 23 2.50 2.26 -6.52
N ARG A 24 2.94 1.01 -6.61
CA ARG A 24 4.22 0.64 -7.25
C ARG A 24 4.29 1.02 -8.73
N GLY A 25 3.24 0.73 -9.51
CA GLY A 25 3.21 0.98 -10.96
C GLY A 25 2.72 2.38 -11.37
N CYS A 26 2.67 3.34 -10.47
CA CYS A 26 2.20 4.69 -10.76
C CYS A 26 3.35 5.60 -11.23
N LEU A 27 3.09 6.50 -12.18
CA LEU A 27 4.04 7.53 -12.64
C LEU A 27 4.22 8.65 -11.61
N ALA A 28 3.22 8.86 -10.76
CA ALA A 28 3.21 9.95 -9.77
C ALA A 28 2.72 9.49 -8.41
N GLY A 29 3.12 10.24 -7.38
CA GLY A 29 2.76 10.02 -6.00
C GLY A 29 3.61 8.95 -5.30
N PRO A 30 3.44 8.81 -3.99
CA PRO A 30 4.22 7.89 -3.16
C PRO A 30 3.84 6.42 -3.42
N VAL A 31 4.73 5.52 -3.04
CA VAL A 31 4.35 4.15 -2.67
C VAL A 31 3.98 4.15 -1.19
N VAL A 32 2.84 3.56 -0.85
CA VAL A 32 2.31 3.53 0.52
C VAL A 32 2.19 2.08 0.96
N ALA A 33 2.70 1.77 2.14
CA ALA A 33 2.54 0.47 2.79
C ALA A 33 1.76 0.63 4.09
N ALA A 34 0.96 -0.38 4.42
CA ALA A 34 0.31 -0.48 5.72
C ALA A 34 0.61 -1.81 6.39
N ALA A 35 0.65 -1.79 7.71
CA ALA A 35 0.76 -2.97 8.56
C ALA A 35 -0.44 -3.00 9.52
N VAL A 36 -1.10 -4.15 9.67
CA VAL A 36 -2.31 -4.30 10.50
C VAL A 36 -2.26 -5.58 11.32
N VAL A 37 -2.48 -5.46 12.63
CA VAL A 37 -2.73 -6.58 13.54
C VAL A 37 -4.22 -6.62 13.85
N LEU A 38 -4.95 -7.59 13.30
CA LEU A 38 -6.38 -7.73 13.57
C LEU A 38 -6.64 -8.35 14.93
N HIS A 39 -7.67 -7.84 15.63
CA HIS A 39 -8.12 -8.41 16.88
C HIS A 39 -8.63 -9.85 16.66
N PRO A 40 -8.20 -10.86 17.45
CA PRO A 40 -8.53 -12.26 17.22
C PRO A 40 -10.04 -12.54 17.23
N GLU A 41 -10.77 -11.89 18.13
CA GLU A 41 -12.20 -12.13 18.36
C GLU A 41 -13.11 -11.19 17.55
N LYS A 42 -12.64 -10.00 17.15
CA LYS A 42 -13.45 -9.05 16.38
C LYS A 42 -13.35 -9.37 14.90
N HIS A 43 -14.37 -10.02 14.36
CA HIS A 43 -14.47 -10.25 12.92
C HIS A 43 -14.98 -9.01 12.20
N ILE A 44 -14.31 -8.63 11.11
CA ILE A 44 -14.75 -7.54 10.22
C ILE A 44 -15.20 -8.18 8.90
N PRO A 45 -16.54 -8.34 8.70
CA PRO A 45 -17.07 -8.88 7.45
C PRO A 45 -16.71 -8.01 6.26
N GLY A 46 -16.45 -8.64 5.11
CA GLY A 46 -16.14 -7.94 3.86
C GLY A 46 -14.66 -7.62 3.66
N VAL A 47 -13.80 -7.85 4.66
CA VAL A 47 -12.34 -7.71 4.46
C VAL A 47 -11.85 -8.81 3.52
N CYS A 48 -11.56 -8.41 2.29
CA CYS A 48 -11.07 -9.25 1.19
C CYS A 48 -10.17 -8.39 0.28
N ASP A 49 -9.78 -8.90 -0.89
CA ASP A 49 -8.98 -8.17 -1.90
C ASP A 49 -9.53 -6.75 -2.15
N SER A 50 -8.75 -5.74 -1.81
CA SER A 50 -9.12 -4.32 -1.90
C SER A 50 -9.49 -3.87 -3.32
N LYS A 51 -8.99 -4.58 -4.34
CA LYS A 51 -9.25 -4.28 -5.76
C LYS A 51 -10.65 -4.69 -6.20
N THR A 52 -11.26 -5.67 -5.51
CA THR A 52 -12.63 -6.14 -5.80
C THR A 52 -13.70 -5.36 -5.04
N VAL A 53 -13.31 -4.55 -4.07
CA VAL A 53 -14.22 -3.76 -3.23
C VAL A 53 -14.46 -2.40 -3.85
N GLN A 54 -15.73 -1.98 -3.96
CA GLN A 54 -16.10 -0.64 -4.42
C GLN A 54 -15.57 0.46 -3.47
N ALA A 55 -15.33 1.66 -3.99
CA ALA A 55 -14.69 2.74 -3.24
C ALA A 55 -15.43 3.08 -1.92
N ALA A 56 -16.76 3.23 -1.96
CA ALA A 56 -17.56 3.56 -0.77
C ALA A 56 -17.49 2.46 0.30
N GLU A 57 -17.53 1.18 -0.10
CA GLU A 57 -17.41 0.08 0.86
C GLU A 57 -15.97 -0.03 1.38
N ARG A 58 -14.96 0.29 0.57
CA ARG A 58 -13.56 0.31 0.99
C ARG A 58 -13.30 1.36 2.06
N GLU A 59 -13.89 2.55 1.94
CA GLU A 59 -13.86 3.60 2.97
C GLU A 59 -14.53 3.10 4.27
N ARG A 60 -15.69 2.47 4.19
CA ARG A 60 -16.37 1.90 5.34
C ARG A 60 -15.56 0.80 6.05
N LEU A 61 -14.89 -0.06 5.27
CA LEU A 61 -14.00 -1.08 5.80
C LEU A 61 -12.75 -0.48 6.44
N TYR A 62 -12.17 0.56 5.83
CA TYR A 62 -11.06 1.31 6.39
C TYR A 62 -11.37 1.80 7.80
N GLU A 63 -12.47 2.53 7.99
CA GLU A 63 -12.88 3.03 9.32
C GLU A 63 -13.08 1.89 10.33
N LYS A 64 -13.69 0.77 9.91
CA LYS A 64 -13.87 -0.40 10.77
C LYS A 64 -12.53 -1.05 11.15
N ILE A 65 -11.60 -1.15 10.20
CA ILE A 65 -10.26 -1.71 10.46
C ILE A 65 -9.54 -0.86 11.49
N LEU A 66 -9.48 0.46 11.29
CA LEU A 66 -8.81 1.37 12.23
C LEU A 66 -9.40 1.30 13.62
N LYS A 67 -10.74 1.20 13.73
CA LYS A 67 -11.47 1.14 15.02
C LYS A 67 -11.27 -0.19 15.76
N HIS A 68 -11.11 -1.31 15.04
CA HIS A 68 -11.18 -2.65 15.64
C HIS A 68 -9.87 -3.45 15.56
N ALA A 69 -8.86 -2.97 14.85
CA ALA A 69 -7.53 -3.58 14.88
C ALA A 69 -6.90 -3.43 16.28
N VAL A 70 -6.02 -4.36 16.63
CA VAL A 70 -5.16 -4.25 17.82
C VAL A 70 -4.12 -3.16 17.59
N ALA A 71 -3.52 -3.14 16.41
CA ALA A 71 -2.57 -2.13 15.98
C ALA A 71 -2.64 -1.96 14.46
N TRP A 72 -2.36 -0.75 14.00
CA TRP A 72 -2.16 -0.46 12.59
C TRP A 72 -1.18 0.70 12.43
N ALA A 73 -0.45 0.69 11.33
CA ALA A 73 0.46 1.77 10.97
C ALA A 73 0.56 1.88 9.45
N VAL A 74 0.88 3.08 8.98
CA VAL A 74 1.10 3.39 7.56
C VAL A 74 2.41 4.12 7.42
N ALA A 75 3.14 3.79 6.38
CA ALA A 75 4.35 4.52 5.97
C ALA A 75 4.40 4.65 4.46
N ALA A 76 5.13 5.64 3.99
CA ALA A 76 5.28 5.91 2.58
C ALA A 76 6.74 6.16 2.21
N ALA A 77 7.06 5.96 0.93
CA ALA A 77 8.24 6.52 0.28
C ALA A 77 7.77 7.46 -0.82
N ASP A 78 8.28 8.68 -0.81
CA ASP A 78 7.96 9.73 -1.78
C ASP A 78 8.61 9.50 -3.15
N PRO A 79 8.23 10.26 -4.18
CA PRO A 79 8.83 10.15 -5.51
C PRO A 79 10.36 10.30 -5.51
N GLY A 80 10.90 11.22 -4.72
CA GLY A 80 12.35 11.44 -4.63
C GLY A 80 13.09 10.26 -4.00
N GLU A 81 12.51 9.61 -2.99
CA GLU A 81 13.07 8.38 -2.43
C GLU A 81 12.99 7.24 -3.46
N ILE A 82 11.87 7.09 -4.18
CA ILE A 82 11.70 6.08 -5.23
C ILE A 82 12.76 6.26 -6.33
N ASP A 83 12.97 7.47 -6.80
CA ASP A 83 13.95 7.76 -7.85
C ASP A 83 15.39 7.48 -7.40
N ARG A 84 15.69 7.66 -6.13
CA ARG A 84 17.02 7.44 -5.56
C ARG A 84 17.37 5.97 -5.35
N ILE A 85 16.42 5.13 -4.91
CA ILE A 85 16.69 3.75 -4.48
C ILE A 85 15.93 2.68 -5.27
N ASN A 86 15.18 3.04 -6.29
CA ASN A 86 14.20 2.29 -7.09
C ASN A 86 12.93 1.88 -6.31
N ILE A 87 11.87 1.54 -7.09
CA ILE A 87 10.54 1.22 -6.53
C ILE A 87 10.54 -0.04 -5.67
N HIS A 88 11.38 -1.04 -5.96
CA HIS A 88 11.42 -2.27 -5.17
C HIS A 88 11.95 -1.97 -3.76
N GLN A 89 13.09 -1.30 -3.66
CA GLN A 89 13.70 -0.92 -2.38
C GLN A 89 12.82 0.08 -1.61
N ALA A 90 12.22 1.04 -2.31
CA ALA A 90 11.30 2.00 -1.70
C ALA A 90 10.05 1.31 -1.10
N SER A 91 9.49 0.31 -1.78
CA SER A 91 8.38 -0.49 -1.25
C SER A 91 8.78 -1.27 0.00
N LEU A 92 9.93 -1.94 -0.02
CA LEU A 92 10.43 -2.69 1.14
C LEU A 92 10.70 -1.78 2.34
N ARG A 93 11.26 -0.58 2.12
CA ARG A 93 11.46 0.42 3.18
C ARG A 93 10.14 0.95 3.75
N ALA A 94 9.15 1.22 2.90
CA ALA A 94 7.83 1.63 3.35
C ALA A 94 7.18 0.54 4.20
N MET A 95 7.24 -0.73 3.78
CA MET A 95 6.77 -1.87 4.57
C MET A 95 7.50 -1.98 5.92
N GLN A 96 8.82 -1.90 5.92
CA GLN A 96 9.64 -1.95 7.14
C GLN A 96 9.24 -0.85 8.13
N ARG A 97 9.11 0.40 7.67
CA ARG A 97 8.66 1.52 8.49
C ARG A 97 7.27 1.30 9.07
N ALA A 98 6.33 0.80 8.27
CA ALA A 98 4.97 0.51 8.74
C ALA A 98 4.97 -0.61 9.80
N ILE A 99 5.75 -1.68 9.61
CA ILE A 99 5.86 -2.78 10.58
C ILE A 99 6.45 -2.28 11.91
N LEU A 100 7.55 -1.55 11.85
CA LEU A 100 8.27 -1.09 13.05
C LEU A 100 7.52 0.02 13.81
N ALA A 101 6.54 0.67 13.18
CA ALA A 101 5.66 1.65 13.80
C ALA A 101 4.45 1.04 14.52
N LEU A 102 4.24 -0.28 14.44
CA LEU A 102 3.15 -0.94 15.17
C LEU A 102 3.42 -0.93 16.69
N ALA A 103 2.37 -0.65 17.45
CA ALA A 103 2.37 -0.74 18.92
C ALA A 103 1.11 -1.49 19.38
N PRO A 104 1.23 -2.72 19.91
CA PRO A 104 2.46 -3.48 20.16
C PRO A 104 3.14 -3.97 18.88
N LEU A 105 4.46 -4.23 18.96
CA LEU A 105 5.18 -4.90 17.87
C LEU A 105 4.62 -6.31 17.63
N PRO A 106 4.56 -6.79 16.38
CA PRO A 106 4.06 -8.12 16.08
C PRO A 106 5.11 -9.21 16.42
N ASP A 107 4.61 -10.41 16.76
CA ASP A 107 5.46 -11.59 16.94
C ASP A 107 5.87 -12.19 15.59
N ILE A 108 4.97 -12.06 14.60
CA ILE A 108 5.21 -12.52 13.23
C ILE A 108 4.50 -11.60 12.24
N VAL A 109 5.14 -11.40 11.09
CA VAL A 109 4.62 -10.59 9.98
C VAL A 109 4.32 -11.48 8.78
N LEU A 110 3.11 -11.39 8.24
CA LEU A 110 2.70 -11.96 6.96
C LEU A 110 2.77 -10.86 5.90
N VAL A 111 3.65 -11.05 4.91
CA VAL A 111 3.91 -10.04 3.86
C VAL A 111 3.36 -10.55 2.54
N ASP A 112 2.65 -9.70 1.77
CA ASP A 112 2.23 -10.10 0.44
C ASP A 112 3.44 -10.23 -0.49
N ALA A 113 3.65 -11.46 -0.99
CA ALA A 113 4.67 -11.88 -1.97
C ALA A 113 6.15 -11.63 -1.61
N PHE A 114 6.49 -10.72 -0.70
CA PHE A 114 7.86 -10.29 -0.43
C PHE A 114 8.42 -10.79 0.90
N ARG A 115 9.72 -10.56 1.07
CA ARG A 115 10.42 -10.60 2.34
C ARG A 115 10.99 -9.21 2.61
N VAL A 116 10.70 -8.65 3.78
CA VAL A 116 11.18 -7.34 4.20
C VAL A 116 12.51 -7.52 4.93
N PRO A 117 13.61 -6.85 4.52
CA PRO A 117 14.89 -6.95 5.20
C PRO A 117 14.86 -6.33 6.59
N ASP A 118 15.83 -6.73 7.42
CA ASP A 118 16.16 -6.12 8.71
C ASP A 118 14.98 -5.99 9.69
N LEU A 119 14.12 -7.01 9.75
CA LEU A 119 13.07 -7.12 10.75
C LEU A 119 13.52 -7.96 11.94
N PRO A 120 13.30 -7.49 13.19
CA PRO A 120 13.70 -8.23 14.41
C PRO A 120 12.76 -9.40 14.74
N MET A 121 11.59 -9.49 14.09
CA MET A 121 10.59 -10.54 14.31
C MET A 121 10.55 -11.54 13.17
N ALA A 122 9.88 -12.68 13.42
CA ALA A 122 9.62 -13.68 12.38
C ALA A 122 8.77 -13.08 11.23
N GLN A 123 9.01 -13.54 10.01
CA GLN A 123 8.21 -13.12 8.86
C GLN A 123 7.98 -14.28 7.89
N ARG A 124 6.87 -14.21 7.14
CA ARG A 124 6.51 -15.17 6.10
C ARG A 124 5.88 -14.45 4.90
N GLY A 125 6.46 -14.64 3.71
CA GLY A 125 5.85 -14.25 2.45
C GLY A 125 4.64 -15.14 2.12
N VAL A 126 3.55 -14.53 1.69
CA VAL A 126 2.31 -15.21 1.31
C VAL A 126 1.92 -14.76 -0.09
N LEU A 127 2.02 -15.65 -1.08
CA LEU A 127 1.59 -15.35 -2.45
C LEU A 127 0.07 -15.15 -2.49
N HIS A 128 -0.38 -14.04 -3.09
CA HIS A 128 -1.78 -13.60 -3.12
C HIS A 128 -2.36 -13.49 -1.70
N GLY A 129 -1.59 -12.87 -0.80
CA GLY A 129 -1.90 -12.80 0.61
C GLY A 129 -3.19 -12.04 0.90
N ASP A 130 -3.53 -11.03 0.10
CA ASP A 130 -4.78 -10.26 0.14
C ASP A 130 -6.04 -11.12 -0.03
N ARG A 131 -5.93 -12.28 -0.70
CA ARG A 131 -7.02 -13.27 -0.86
C ARG A 131 -7.00 -14.41 0.16
N ARG A 132 -5.89 -14.61 0.85
CA ARG A 132 -5.64 -15.79 1.72
C ARG A 132 -5.52 -15.45 3.20
N CYS A 133 -5.24 -14.19 3.52
CA CYS A 133 -4.95 -13.71 4.87
C CYS A 133 -5.74 -12.42 5.14
N SER A 134 -6.58 -12.43 6.16
CA SER A 134 -7.41 -11.25 6.50
C SER A 134 -6.56 -10.06 6.95
N ALA A 135 -5.43 -10.30 7.63
CA ALA A 135 -4.55 -9.22 8.07
C ALA A 135 -3.87 -8.52 6.88
N ILE A 136 -3.43 -9.29 5.84
CA ILE A 136 -2.89 -8.71 4.61
C ILE A 136 -3.99 -7.96 3.84
N ALA A 137 -5.19 -8.54 3.71
CA ALA A 137 -6.33 -7.87 3.07
C ALA A 137 -6.71 -6.56 3.78
N ALA A 138 -6.67 -6.53 5.11
CA ALA A 138 -6.88 -5.31 5.88
C ALA A 138 -5.79 -4.26 5.62
N ALA A 139 -4.52 -4.68 5.57
CA ALA A 139 -3.40 -3.80 5.22
C ALA A 139 -3.55 -3.23 3.80
N SER A 140 -3.95 -4.06 2.83
CA SER A 140 -4.25 -3.63 1.45
C SER A 140 -5.31 -2.52 1.41
N ILE A 141 -6.42 -2.68 2.15
CA ILE A 141 -7.47 -1.66 2.24
C ILE A 141 -6.92 -0.37 2.87
N VAL A 142 -6.20 -0.48 3.99
CA VAL A 142 -5.63 0.69 4.69
C VAL A 142 -4.64 1.43 3.81
N ALA A 143 -3.71 0.73 3.16
CA ALA A 143 -2.76 1.33 2.24
C ALA A 143 -3.46 2.04 1.07
N LYS A 144 -4.46 1.36 0.46
CA LYS A 144 -5.19 1.87 -0.71
C LYS A 144 -5.97 3.15 -0.39
N VAL A 145 -6.75 3.16 0.69
CA VAL A 145 -7.52 4.36 1.09
C VAL A 145 -6.59 5.51 1.43
N THR A 146 -5.55 5.25 2.21
CA THR A 146 -4.57 6.29 2.58
C THR A 146 -3.91 6.90 1.35
N ARG A 147 -3.46 6.07 0.41
CA ARG A 147 -2.83 6.57 -0.82
C ARG A 147 -3.82 7.34 -1.70
N ASP A 148 -5.05 6.86 -1.85
CA ASP A 148 -6.06 7.55 -2.67
C ASP A 148 -6.36 8.94 -2.10
N ARG A 149 -6.42 9.10 -0.76
CA ARG A 149 -6.56 10.40 -0.09
C ARG A 149 -5.35 11.30 -0.36
N GLN A 150 -4.13 10.79 -0.28
CA GLN A 150 -2.92 11.56 -0.62
C GLN A 150 -2.91 12.02 -2.09
N MET A 151 -3.41 11.18 -3.01
CA MET A 151 -3.53 11.59 -4.42
C MET A 151 -4.60 12.67 -4.65
N LEU A 152 -5.67 12.69 -3.85
CA LEU A 152 -6.65 13.79 -3.84
C LEU A 152 -6.04 15.09 -3.31
N GLU A 153 -5.21 15.02 -2.27
CA GLU A 153 -4.47 16.19 -1.76
C GLU A 153 -3.50 16.74 -2.81
N LEU A 154 -2.79 15.87 -3.52
CA LEU A 154 -1.91 16.28 -4.64
C LEU A 154 -2.72 16.91 -5.78
N HIS A 155 -3.91 16.39 -6.10
CA HIS A 155 -4.82 17.00 -7.06
C HIS A 155 -5.25 18.41 -6.61
N GLY A 156 -5.58 18.58 -5.32
CA GLY A 156 -5.95 19.90 -4.78
C GLY A 156 -4.83 20.94 -4.87
N ARG A 157 -3.57 20.51 -4.81
CA ARG A 157 -2.40 21.41 -4.97
C ARG A 157 -2.12 21.72 -6.45
N ASP A 158 -2.31 20.75 -7.33
CA ASP A 158 -2.09 20.91 -8.78
C ASP A 158 -3.12 20.09 -9.60
N PRO A 159 -4.27 20.68 -9.92
CA PRO A 159 -5.35 19.98 -10.61
C PRO A 159 -5.06 19.70 -12.09
N ARG A 160 -4.00 20.28 -12.68
CA ARG A 160 -3.65 20.12 -14.09
C ARG A 160 -3.43 18.67 -14.51
N TYR A 161 -2.95 17.82 -13.58
CA TYR A 161 -2.62 16.42 -13.85
C TYR A 161 -3.78 15.46 -13.67
N GLY A 162 -4.90 15.83 -13.03
CA GLY A 162 -6.07 14.95 -12.87
C GLY A 162 -5.86 13.76 -11.92
N PHE A 163 -5.03 13.90 -10.88
CA PHE A 163 -4.73 12.85 -9.90
C PHE A 163 -5.95 12.34 -9.13
N ASP A 164 -7.03 13.11 -9.08
CA ASP A 164 -8.32 12.72 -8.51
C ASP A 164 -8.99 11.55 -9.25
N ARG A 165 -8.74 11.42 -10.57
CA ARG A 165 -9.32 10.36 -11.41
C ARG A 165 -8.44 9.11 -11.43
N HIS A 166 -7.25 9.22 -11.92
CA HIS A 166 -6.36 8.08 -12.21
C HIS A 166 -5.36 7.76 -11.09
N LYS A 167 -5.35 8.52 -9.98
CA LYS A 167 -4.48 8.26 -8.81
C LYS A 167 -2.99 8.08 -9.15
N GLY A 168 -2.52 8.74 -10.22
CA GLY A 168 -1.13 8.70 -10.67
C GLY A 168 -0.76 7.53 -11.59
N TYR A 169 -1.72 6.67 -11.98
CA TYR A 169 -1.47 5.64 -12.99
C TYR A 169 -1.26 6.24 -14.39
N ALA A 170 -0.54 5.52 -15.26
CA ALA A 170 -0.21 5.92 -16.62
C ALA A 170 -1.41 5.77 -17.58
N THR A 171 -2.48 6.51 -17.31
CA THR A 171 -3.64 6.62 -18.24
C THR A 171 -3.32 7.62 -19.35
N SER A 172 -4.06 7.56 -20.47
CA SER A 172 -3.95 8.55 -21.55
C SER A 172 -4.02 9.99 -21.04
N ASP A 173 -5.04 10.30 -20.22
CA ASP A 173 -5.21 11.63 -19.62
C ASP A 173 -3.98 12.08 -18.81
N HIS A 174 -3.32 11.16 -18.09
CA HIS A 174 -2.14 11.48 -17.32
C HIS A 174 -0.93 11.73 -18.22
N LEU A 175 -0.75 10.91 -19.25
CA LEU A 175 0.34 11.05 -20.22
C LEU A 175 0.19 12.35 -21.01
N ASP A 176 -1.03 12.71 -21.44
CA ASP A 176 -1.33 13.97 -22.11
C ASP A 176 -1.04 15.18 -21.22
N ALA A 177 -1.39 15.09 -19.93
CA ALA A 177 -1.07 16.15 -18.97
C ALA A 177 0.46 16.31 -18.80
N VAL A 178 1.20 15.20 -18.70
CA VAL A 178 2.66 15.22 -18.61
C VAL A 178 3.29 15.78 -19.90
N ALA A 179 2.79 15.40 -21.07
CA ALA A 179 3.27 15.95 -22.34
C ALA A 179 3.05 17.46 -22.44
N ARG A 180 1.92 17.95 -21.91
CA ARG A 180 1.54 19.38 -21.95
C ARG A 180 2.25 20.23 -20.91
N PHE A 181 2.40 19.74 -19.69
CA PHE A 181 2.84 20.55 -18.54
C PHE A 181 4.21 20.13 -17.99
N GLY A 182 4.80 19.04 -18.53
CA GLY A 182 6.04 18.46 -18.00
C GLY A 182 5.80 17.66 -16.71
N TYR A 183 6.88 17.21 -16.08
CA TYR A 183 6.83 16.57 -14.77
C TYR A 183 6.73 17.61 -13.65
N SER A 184 5.82 17.39 -12.70
CA SER A 184 5.81 18.09 -11.42
C SER A 184 6.66 17.34 -10.37
N ASP A 185 6.77 17.91 -9.16
CA ASP A 185 7.47 17.26 -8.03
C ASP A 185 6.75 15.98 -7.53
N ALA A 186 5.49 15.79 -7.93
CA ALA A 186 4.76 14.56 -7.63
C ALA A 186 5.15 13.39 -8.53
N HIS A 187 5.88 13.61 -9.63
CA HIS A 187 6.23 12.57 -10.59
C HIS A 187 7.53 11.86 -10.24
N ARG A 188 7.58 10.57 -10.58
CA ARG A 188 8.76 9.71 -10.46
C ARG A 188 9.58 9.82 -11.74
N ARG A 189 10.69 10.52 -11.70
CA ARG A 189 11.55 10.80 -12.87
C ARG A 189 12.27 9.56 -13.40
N SER A 190 12.43 8.53 -12.57
CA SER A 190 12.98 7.22 -12.98
C SER A 190 11.97 6.36 -13.74
N PHE A 191 10.67 6.71 -13.71
CA PHE A 191 9.63 6.02 -14.46
C PHE A 191 9.46 6.70 -15.82
N ARG A 192 9.97 6.06 -16.88
CA ARG A 192 9.87 6.57 -18.26
C ARG A 192 8.95 5.65 -19.06
N PRO A 193 7.68 6.00 -19.25
CA PRO A 193 6.82 5.24 -20.15
C PRO A 193 7.38 5.36 -21.58
N PRO A 194 7.49 4.25 -22.31
CA PRO A 194 8.08 4.22 -23.67
C PRO A 194 7.45 5.24 -24.62
N THR A 195 6.14 5.43 -24.55
CA THR A 195 5.37 6.33 -25.43
C THR A 195 5.64 7.83 -25.26
N LEU A 196 6.31 8.26 -24.19
CA LEU A 196 6.62 9.69 -23.96
C LEU A 196 7.97 10.12 -24.55
N PHE A 197 8.84 9.17 -24.92
CA PHE A 197 10.21 9.45 -25.30
C PHE A 197 10.63 8.81 -26.64
N ASP A 198 9.77 7.97 -27.24
CA ASP A 198 10.10 7.25 -28.49
C ASP A 198 9.70 8.01 -29.77
N THR A 199 9.35 9.28 -29.71
CA THR A 199 8.98 10.11 -30.86
C THR A 199 9.93 11.27 -31.13
N ILE A 200 11.23 11.08 -30.95
CA ILE A 200 12.24 12.01 -31.45
C ILE A 200 13.33 11.19 -32.13
N ASP A 201 13.08 10.84 -33.39
CA ASP A 201 14.04 10.64 -34.46
C ASP A 201 13.43 11.16 -35.78
#